data_a794c3130b60f040af4b05c8f23f74ff
#
_entry.id   a794c3130b60f040af4b05c8f23f74ff
#
_cell.length_a   1.000
_cell.length_b   1.000
_cell.length_c   1.000
_cell.angle_alpha   90.00
_cell.angle_beta   90.00
_cell.angle_gamma   90.00
#
_symmetry.space_group_name_H-M   'P 1'
#
loop_
_entity.id
_entity.type
_entity.pdbx_description
1 polymer ?
#
loop_
_entity_poly.entity_id
_entity_poly.type
_entity_poly.pdbx_seq_one_letter_code
_entity_poly.pdbx_strand_id
1 'polypeptide(L)'
;LFVYAIGKFLNGFIADYCNIRRFMFTGLLISSLVNLFMGLCGFIQGAGIPSVVIFLTFAILWGINGWMQSMGSPPGVISLSRWFPRSKRGTYYSIFSSTPYLGEFLSFIITGVVVGALGWQWGFLVAAAAGLAGSAVILFFVSDTPESKGLPSIYELSDETRTREDSMPTKELQKLVLKHPGIWIIALSSAFIYITKYAVA
;
A
#
# COMPACT_ATOMS: atom_id res chain seq x y z
N LEU A 1 -13.30 -1.34 2.97
CA LEU A 1 -12.53 -1.07 4.21
C LEU A 1 -12.12 -2.35 4.93
N PHE A 2 -13.03 -3.30 5.20
CA PHE A 2 -12.74 -4.55 5.94
C PHE A 2 -11.62 -5.38 5.27
N VAL A 3 -11.77 -5.66 3.96
CA VAL A 3 -10.80 -6.44 3.19
C VAL A 3 -9.43 -5.74 3.18
N TYR A 4 -9.41 -4.41 3.06
CA TYR A 4 -8.18 -3.62 3.12
C TYR A 4 -7.50 -3.72 4.50
N ALA A 5 -8.27 -3.63 5.58
CA ALA A 5 -7.72 -3.70 6.95
C ALA A 5 -7.10 -5.08 7.24
N ILE A 6 -7.84 -6.16 6.93
CA ILE A 6 -7.35 -7.53 7.05
C ILE A 6 -6.14 -7.75 6.13
N GLY A 7 -6.24 -7.30 4.89
CA GLY A 7 -5.15 -7.36 3.91
C GLY A 7 -3.90 -6.64 4.42
N LYS A 8 -4.02 -5.44 4.98
CA LYS A 8 -2.88 -4.67 5.50
C LYS A 8 -2.15 -5.41 6.64
N PHE A 9 -2.91 -6.06 7.52
CA PHE A 9 -2.35 -6.87 8.58
C PHE A 9 -1.61 -8.10 8.03
N LEU A 10 -2.25 -8.90 7.18
CA LEU A 10 -1.67 -10.11 6.62
C LEU A 10 -0.52 -9.83 5.67
N ASN A 11 -0.67 -8.84 4.80
CA ASN A 11 0.37 -8.44 3.85
C ASN A 11 1.61 -7.85 4.55
N GLY A 12 1.48 -7.34 5.78
CA GLY A 12 2.64 -6.96 6.60
C GLY A 12 3.56 -8.16 6.87
N PHE A 13 2.99 -9.31 7.24
CA PHE A 13 3.77 -10.53 7.47
C PHE A 13 4.28 -11.16 6.17
N ILE A 14 3.49 -11.13 5.12
CA ILE A 14 3.86 -11.70 3.81
C ILE A 14 5.00 -10.90 3.18
N ALA A 15 4.98 -9.58 3.31
CA ALA A 15 5.97 -8.68 2.74
C ALA A 15 7.40 -8.92 3.28
N ASP A 16 7.54 -9.40 4.52
CA ASP A 16 8.83 -9.75 5.10
C ASP A 16 9.56 -10.86 4.33
N TYR A 17 8.81 -11.74 3.66
CA TYR A 17 9.34 -12.88 2.89
C TYR A 17 9.42 -12.60 1.38
N CYS A 18 8.87 -11.48 0.93
CA CYS A 18 8.76 -11.18 -0.48
C CYS A 18 9.83 -10.17 -0.94
N ASN A 19 10.09 -10.18 -2.25
CA ASN A 19 10.79 -9.07 -2.89
C ASN A 19 9.87 -7.86 -2.93
N ILE A 20 10.25 -6.77 -2.25
CA ILE A 20 9.44 -5.56 -2.06
C ILE A 20 8.99 -4.97 -3.39
N ARG A 21 9.91 -4.86 -4.34
CA ARG A 21 9.62 -4.32 -5.68
C ARG A 21 8.50 -5.10 -6.37
N ARG A 22 8.63 -6.43 -6.41
CA ARG A 22 7.63 -7.30 -7.07
C ARG A 22 6.29 -7.26 -6.33
N PHE A 23 6.33 -7.27 -5.02
CA PHE A 23 5.14 -7.27 -4.19
C PHE A 23 4.32 -5.99 -4.38
N MET A 24 4.96 -4.81 -4.26
CA MET A 24 4.32 -3.51 -4.48
C MET A 24 3.82 -3.36 -5.93
N PHE A 25 4.65 -3.75 -6.90
CA PHE A 25 4.28 -3.73 -8.32
C PHE A 25 3.02 -4.55 -8.59
N THR A 26 2.98 -5.79 -8.12
CA THR A 26 1.84 -6.70 -8.35
C THR A 26 0.56 -6.13 -7.70
N GLY A 27 0.63 -5.64 -6.47
CA GLY A 27 -0.51 -5.03 -5.79
C GLY A 27 -1.06 -3.83 -6.56
N LEU A 28 -0.19 -2.90 -6.95
CA LEU A 28 -0.62 -1.69 -7.65
C LEU A 28 -1.10 -2.00 -9.08
N LEU A 29 -0.43 -2.91 -9.79
CA LEU A 29 -0.85 -3.33 -11.13
C LEU A 29 -2.25 -3.93 -11.12
N ILE A 30 -2.51 -4.91 -10.24
CA ILE A 30 -3.83 -5.55 -10.18
C ILE A 30 -4.89 -4.55 -9.72
N SER A 31 -4.59 -3.70 -8.74
CA SER A 31 -5.50 -2.62 -8.32
C SER A 31 -5.86 -1.70 -9.50
N SER A 32 -4.88 -1.34 -10.32
CA SER A 32 -5.09 -0.49 -11.49
C SER A 32 -5.95 -1.17 -12.56
N LEU A 33 -5.71 -2.47 -12.83
CA LEU A 33 -6.53 -3.25 -13.75
C LEU A 33 -7.96 -3.41 -13.25
N VAL A 34 -8.17 -3.58 -11.96
CA VAL A 34 -9.51 -3.64 -11.36
C VAL A 34 -10.23 -2.31 -11.54
N ASN A 35 -9.57 -1.17 -11.28
CA ASN A 35 -10.15 0.15 -11.53
C ASN A 35 -10.47 0.36 -13.02
N LEU A 36 -9.59 -0.06 -13.92
CA LEU A 36 -9.83 -0.03 -15.36
C LEU A 36 -11.12 -0.80 -15.71
N PHE A 37 -11.25 -2.01 -15.18
CA PHE A 37 -12.41 -2.86 -15.41
C PHE A 37 -13.71 -2.25 -14.87
N MET A 38 -13.65 -1.66 -13.67
CA MET A 38 -14.80 -0.95 -13.10
C MET A 38 -15.23 0.25 -13.93
N GLY A 39 -14.27 1.05 -14.43
CA GLY A 39 -14.56 2.15 -15.36
C GLY A 39 -15.22 1.67 -16.65
N LEU A 40 -14.67 0.61 -17.26
CA LEU A 40 -15.23 0.03 -18.49
C LEU A 40 -16.64 -0.54 -18.28
N CYS A 41 -16.86 -1.26 -17.17
CA CYS A 41 -18.19 -1.77 -16.82
C CYS A 41 -19.23 -0.63 -16.68
N GLY A 42 -18.80 0.55 -16.27
CA GLY A 42 -19.67 1.70 -16.17
C GLY A 42 -20.24 2.19 -17.51
N PHE A 43 -19.52 2.02 -18.61
CA PHE A 43 -20.01 2.35 -19.95
C PHE A 43 -21.01 1.34 -20.52
N ILE A 44 -21.04 0.11 -20.00
CA ILE A 44 -21.94 -0.96 -20.42
C ILE A 44 -23.22 -0.94 -19.57
N GLN A 45 -23.29 -0.07 -18.58
CA GLN A 45 -24.45 0.10 -17.74
C GLN A 45 -25.61 0.65 -18.60
N GLY A 46 -26.61 -0.17 -18.81
CA GLY A 46 -27.73 0.16 -19.73
C GLY A 46 -27.94 -0.85 -20.87
N ALA A 47 -27.00 -1.78 -21.07
CA ALA A 47 -27.09 -2.86 -22.06
C ALA A 47 -28.03 -4.03 -21.64
N GLY A 48 -29.05 -3.77 -20.80
CA GLY A 48 -30.00 -4.78 -20.36
C GLY A 48 -29.50 -5.72 -19.26
N ILE A 49 -28.34 -5.43 -18.64
CA ILE A 49 -27.77 -6.23 -17.57
C ILE A 49 -28.53 -5.94 -16.25
N PRO A 50 -29.00 -6.98 -15.53
CA PRO A 50 -29.67 -6.78 -14.25
C PRO A 50 -28.81 -6.00 -13.25
N SER A 51 -29.38 -5.01 -12.57
CA SER A 51 -28.67 -4.16 -11.60
C SER A 51 -27.96 -4.95 -10.49
N VAL A 52 -28.52 -6.10 -10.09
CA VAL A 52 -27.93 -7.00 -9.09
C VAL A 52 -26.59 -7.57 -9.58
N VAL A 53 -26.48 -7.93 -10.86
CA VAL A 53 -25.24 -8.45 -11.45
C VAL A 53 -24.16 -7.38 -11.44
N ILE A 54 -24.51 -6.16 -11.82
CA ILE A 54 -23.60 -5.01 -11.80
C ILE A 54 -23.14 -4.75 -10.36
N PHE A 55 -24.06 -4.71 -9.40
CA PHE A 55 -23.76 -4.49 -7.99
C PHE A 55 -22.79 -5.55 -7.44
N LEU A 56 -23.07 -6.84 -7.68
CA LEU A 56 -22.21 -7.93 -7.21
C LEU A 56 -20.82 -7.86 -7.86
N THR A 57 -20.77 -7.56 -9.16
CA THR A 57 -19.48 -7.40 -9.87
C THR A 57 -18.66 -6.28 -9.24
N PHE A 58 -19.25 -5.11 -9.00
CA PHE A 58 -18.58 -4.00 -8.36
C PHE A 58 -18.16 -4.33 -6.92
N ALA A 59 -18.99 -5.02 -6.15
CA ALA A 59 -18.66 -5.41 -4.77
C ALA A 59 -17.45 -6.34 -4.73
N ILE A 60 -17.39 -7.32 -5.63
CA ILE A 60 -16.26 -8.25 -5.74
C ILE A 60 -15.00 -7.52 -6.19
N LEU A 61 -15.09 -6.71 -7.24
CA LEU A 61 -13.95 -5.94 -7.76
C LEU A 61 -13.43 -4.96 -6.69
N TRP A 62 -14.31 -4.31 -5.93
CA TRP A 62 -13.93 -3.43 -4.84
C TRP A 62 -13.25 -4.15 -3.69
N GLY A 63 -13.68 -5.38 -3.40
CA GLY A 63 -13.01 -6.26 -2.44
C GLY A 63 -11.60 -6.62 -2.89
N ILE A 64 -11.42 -7.04 -4.15
CA ILE A 64 -10.11 -7.33 -4.74
C ILE A 64 -9.23 -6.09 -4.71
N ASN A 65 -9.75 -4.94 -5.13
CA ASN A 65 -9.05 -3.67 -5.10
C ASN A 65 -8.55 -3.32 -3.69
N GLY A 66 -9.42 -3.49 -2.68
CA GLY A 66 -9.04 -3.25 -1.29
C GLY A 66 -7.89 -4.14 -0.82
N TRP A 67 -7.92 -5.43 -1.18
CA TRP A 67 -6.81 -6.35 -0.87
C TRP A 67 -5.51 -5.92 -1.55
N MET A 68 -5.56 -5.62 -2.85
CA MET A 68 -4.37 -5.26 -3.62
C MET A 68 -3.77 -3.92 -3.19
N GLN A 69 -4.57 -2.93 -2.86
CA GLN A 69 -4.09 -1.65 -2.31
C GLN A 69 -3.41 -1.82 -0.94
N SER A 70 -3.80 -2.82 -0.16
CA SER A 70 -3.18 -3.10 1.13
C SER A 70 -1.72 -3.56 1.02
N MET A 71 -1.28 -3.98 -0.17
CA MET A 71 0.09 -4.41 -0.46
C MET A 71 1.08 -3.24 -0.64
N GLY A 72 0.66 -2.00 -0.54
CA GLY A 72 1.53 -0.84 -0.75
C GLY A 72 2.28 -0.38 0.51
N SER A 73 1.56 -0.14 1.60
CA SER A 73 2.11 0.49 2.81
C SER A 73 3.10 -0.40 3.59
N PRO A 74 2.82 -1.68 3.91
CA PRO A 74 3.76 -2.50 4.67
C PRO A 74 5.14 -2.65 4.01
N PRO A 75 5.23 -3.02 2.73
CA PRO A 75 6.53 -3.14 2.08
C PRO A 75 7.26 -1.79 1.93
N GLY A 76 6.54 -0.67 1.85
CA GLY A 76 7.14 0.66 1.88
C GLY A 76 7.91 0.92 3.19
N VAL A 77 7.32 0.55 4.34
CA VAL A 77 8.00 0.66 5.65
C VAL A 77 9.20 -0.29 5.74
N ILE A 78 9.05 -1.52 5.25
CA ILE A 78 10.16 -2.49 5.21
C ILE A 78 11.30 -1.96 4.33
N SER A 79 10.98 -1.36 3.18
CA SER A 79 11.97 -0.72 2.31
C SER A 79 12.78 0.34 3.05
N LEU A 80 12.13 1.20 3.83
CA LEU A 80 12.83 2.21 4.64
C LEU A 80 13.82 1.56 5.62
N SER A 81 13.46 0.43 6.22
CA SER A 81 14.36 -0.28 7.13
C SER A 81 15.56 -0.93 6.44
N ARG A 82 15.42 -1.29 5.16
CA ARG A 82 16.48 -1.90 4.35
C ARG A 82 17.42 -0.88 3.71
N TRP A 83 16.94 0.36 3.49
CA TRP A 83 17.69 1.41 2.78
C TRP A 83 18.29 2.48 3.69
N PHE A 84 17.81 2.62 4.92
CA PHE A 84 18.25 3.71 5.80
C PHE A 84 18.70 3.19 7.17
N PRO A 85 19.79 3.77 7.74
CA PRO A 85 20.28 3.44 9.07
C PRO A 85 19.24 3.81 10.13
N ARG A 86 19.29 3.15 11.28
CA ARG A 86 18.35 3.33 12.40
C ARG A 86 18.26 4.79 12.85
N SER A 87 19.39 5.48 12.88
CA SER A 87 19.50 6.90 13.26
C SER A 87 18.68 7.85 12.37
N LYS A 88 18.47 7.50 11.08
CA LYS A 88 17.78 8.34 10.10
C LYS A 88 16.37 7.84 9.74
N ARG A 89 15.98 6.64 10.17
CA ARG A 89 14.68 6.03 9.81
C ARG A 89 13.49 6.89 10.20
N GLY A 90 13.54 7.55 11.35
CA GLY A 90 12.46 8.44 11.79
C GLY A 90 12.18 9.58 10.83
N THR A 91 13.21 10.25 10.32
CA THR A 91 13.08 11.34 9.35
C THR A 91 12.49 10.85 8.04
N TYR A 92 13.02 9.77 7.48
CA TYR A 92 12.51 9.21 6.22
C TYR A 92 11.10 8.64 6.36
N TYR A 93 10.79 8.05 7.51
CA TYR A 93 9.44 7.59 7.81
C TYR A 93 8.44 8.75 7.87
N SER A 94 8.82 9.88 8.45
CA SER A 94 7.97 11.08 8.50
C SER A 94 7.65 11.61 7.09
N ILE A 95 8.65 11.66 6.22
CA ILE A 95 8.46 12.03 4.80
C ILE A 95 7.54 11.02 4.12
N PHE A 96 7.81 9.72 4.26
CA PHE A 96 6.98 8.67 3.69
C PHE A 96 5.53 8.75 4.19
N SER A 97 5.32 9.00 5.49
CA SER A 97 3.99 9.09 6.09
C SER A 97 3.18 10.31 5.64
N SER A 98 3.82 11.34 5.08
CA SER A 98 3.11 12.49 4.50
C SER A 98 2.59 12.23 3.09
N THR A 99 3.20 11.29 2.35
CA THR A 99 2.85 11.03 0.95
C THR A 99 1.41 10.55 0.73
N PRO A 100 0.79 9.70 1.60
CA PRO A 100 -0.60 9.32 1.45
C PRO A 100 -1.57 10.50 1.52
N TYR A 101 -1.30 11.48 2.40
CA TYR A 101 -2.16 12.66 2.54
C TYR A 101 -2.08 13.57 1.32
N LEU A 102 -0.88 13.72 0.76
CA LEU A 102 -0.70 14.46 -0.50
C LEU A 102 -1.39 13.73 -1.66
N GLY A 103 -1.27 12.41 -1.71
CA GLY A 103 -1.93 11.58 -2.71
C GLY A 103 -3.47 11.67 -2.59
N GLU A 104 -4.00 11.63 -1.39
CA GLU A 104 -5.43 11.78 -1.10
C GLU A 104 -5.94 13.15 -1.56
N PHE A 105 -5.24 14.22 -1.19
CA PHE A 105 -5.57 15.58 -1.62
C PHE A 105 -5.62 15.73 -3.15
N LEU A 106 -4.57 15.28 -3.84
CA LEU A 106 -4.52 15.33 -5.30
C LEU A 106 -5.61 14.47 -5.95
N SER A 107 -5.88 13.30 -5.37
CA SER A 107 -6.93 12.40 -5.84
C SER A 107 -8.30 13.05 -5.77
N PHE A 108 -8.65 13.73 -4.67
CA PHE A 108 -9.92 14.44 -4.55
C PHE A 108 -10.08 15.54 -5.60
N ILE A 109 -9.04 16.34 -5.83
CA ILE A 109 -9.11 17.41 -6.84
C ILE A 109 -9.26 16.82 -8.24
N ILE A 110 -8.37 15.91 -8.62
CA ILE A 110 -8.35 15.34 -9.98
C ILE A 110 -9.65 14.60 -10.26
N THR A 111 -10.07 13.74 -9.33
CA THR A 111 -11.29 12.96 -9.49
C THR A 111 -12.53 13.87 -9.51
N GLY A 112 -12.58 14.88 -8.64
CA GLY A 112 -13.69 15.84 -8.61
C GLY A 112 -13.86 16.57 -9.94
N VAL A 113 -12.78 17.09 -10.51
CA VAL A 113 -12.80 17.77 -11.82
C VAL A 113 -13.21 16.81 -12.94
N VAL A 114 -12.59 15.61 -12.98
CA VAL A 114 -12.86 14.64 -14.03
C VAL A 114 -14.29 14.10 -13.99
N VAL A 115 -14.76 13.74 -12.80
CA VAL A 115 -16.13 13.22 -12.63
C VAL A 115 -17.16 14.30 -12.91
N GLY A 116 -16.91 15.55 -12.51
CA GLY A 116 -17.80 16.66 -12.81
C GLY A 116 -17.90 16.98 -14.29
N ALA A 117 -16.82 16.81 -15.05
CA ALA A 117 -16.78 17.12 -16.49
C ALA A 117 -17.20 15.95 -17.39
N LEU A 118 -16.83 14.72 -17.05
CA LEU A 118 -16.92 13.56 -17.95
C LEU A 118 -17.78 12.40 -17.38
N GLY A 119 -18.14 12.46 -16.11
CA GLY A 119 -18.89 11.42 -15.43
C GLY A 119 -18.02 10.46 -14.60
N TRP A 120 -18.68 9.68 -13.74
CA TRP A 120 -18.02 8.85 -12.73
C TRP A 120 -17.14 7.73 -13.30
N GLN A 121 -17.45 7.22 -14.49
CA GLN A 121 -16.66 6.18 -15.17
C GLN A 121 -15.21 6.64 -15.41
N TRP A 122 -15.06 7.90 -15.80
CA TRP A 122 -13.75 8.51 -16.05
C TRP A 122 -12.91 8.66 -14.77
N GLY A 123 -13.54 8.79 -13.60
CA GLY A 123 -12.83 8.77 -12.33
C GLY A 123 -12.06 7.48 -12.12
N PHE A 124 -12.67 6.33 -12.42
CA PHE A 124 -12.01 5.03 -12.36
C PHE A 124 -10.90 4.88 -13.42
N LEU A 125 -11.13 5.37 -14.65
CA LEU A 125 -10.12 5.30 -15.72
C LEU A 125 -8.89 6.14 -15.40
N VAL A 126 -9.06 7.34 -14.84
CA VAL A 126 -7.94 8.19 -14.41
C VAL A 126 -7.18 7.55 -13.25
N ALA A 127 -7.88 6.97 -12.28
CA ALA A 127 -7.25 6.22 -11.20
C ALA A 127 -6.47 5.01 -11.74
N ALA A 128 -7.03 4.29 -12.72
CA ALA A 128 -6.34 3.18 -13.39
C ALA A 128 -5.08 3.66 -14.12
N ALA A 129 -5.17 4.73 -14.89
CA ALA A 129 -4.02 5.29 -15.62
C ALA A 129 -2.89 5.74 -14.66
N ALA A 130 -3.25 6.45 -13.58
CA ALA A 130 -2.31 6.86 -12.56
C ALA A 130 -1.64 5.66 -11.88
N GLY A 131 -2.42 4.62 -11.54
CA GLY A 131 -1.91 3.40 -10.93
C GLY A 131 -1.02 2.59 -11.87
N LEU A 132 -1.33 2.51 -13.18
CA LEU A 132 -0.47 1.87 -14.19
C LEU A 132 0.86 2.64 -14.32
N ALA A 133 0.82 3.96 -14.38
CA ALA A 133 2.03 4.79 -14.39
C ALA A 133 2.85 4.58 -13.11
N GLY A 134 2.21 4.57 -11.93
CA GLY A 134 2.86 4.28 -10.66
C GLY A 134 3.46 2.88 -10.60
N SER A 135 2.78 1.86 -11.14
CA SER A 135 3.32 0.50 -11.21
C SER A 135 4.56 0.42 -12.10
N ALA A 136 4.58 1.14 -13.21
CA ALA A 136 5.78 1.25 -14.06
C ALA A 136 6.94 1.92 -13.31
N VAL A 137 6.66 3.02 -12.57
CA VAL A 137 7.68 3.67 -11.72
C VAL A 137 8.26 2.70 -10.70
N ILE A 138 7.41 1.92 -10.02
CA ILE A 138 7.87 0.90 -9.06
C ILE A 138 8.75 -0.13 -9.78
N LEU A 139 8.32 -0.62 -10.92
CA LEU A 139 9.04 -1.65 -11.67
C LEU A 139 10.43 -1.21 -12.11
N PHE A 140 10.60 0.02 -12.54
CA PHE A 140 11.87 0.50 -13.10
C PHE A 140 12.79 1.15 -12.05
N PHE A 141 12.24 1.83 -11.05
CA PHE A 141 13.02 2.65 -10.12
C PHE A 141 13.16 2.07 -8.72
N VAL A 142 12.21 1.27 -8.22
CA VAL A 142 12.32 0.68 -6.88
C VAL A 142 13.24 -0.53 -6.92
N SER A 143 14.09 -0.65 -5.91
CA SER A 143 14.94 -1.82 -5.68
C SER A 143 14.73 -2.35 -4.28
N ASP A 144 14.89 -3.66 -4.10
CA ASP A 144 14.57 -4.36 -2.85
C ASP A 144 15.55 -3.99 -1.73
N THR A 145 16.83 -4.04 -2.02
CA THR A 145 17.91 -3.74 -1.06
C THR A 145 19.06 -3.02 -1.76
N PRO A 146 19.95 -2.30 -1.02
CA PRO A 146 21.16 -1.71 -1.59
C PRO A 146 22.04 -2.73 -2.31
N GLU A 147 22.20 -3.92 -1.72
CA GLU A 147 23.03 -5.00 -2.29
C GLU A 147 22.49 -5.48 -3.65
N SER A 148 21.17 -5.40 -3.87
CA SER A 148 20.57 -5.72 -5.17
C SER A 148 21.00 -4.77 -6.30
N LYS A 149 21.59 -3.64 -5.96
CA LYS A 149 22.20 -2.64 -6.86
C LYS A 149 23.74 -2.68 -6.85
N GLY A 150 24.34 -3.65 -6.15
CA GLY A 150 25.80 -3.72 -5.99
C GLY A 150 26.38 -2.67 -5.02
N LEU A 151 25.53 -2.07 -4.19
CA LEU A 151 25.96 -1.15 -3.13
C LEU A 151 26.31 -1.93 -1.86
N PRO A 152 27.23 -1.43 -1.01
CA PRO A 152 27.52 -2.00 0.28
C PRO A 152 26.27 -2.11 1.16
N SER A 153 26.30 -3.00 2.13
CA SER A 153 25.20 -3.12 3.11
C SER A 153 25.06 -1.82 3.92
N ILE A 154 23.85 -1.57 4.42
CA ILE A 154 23.59 -0.36 5.21
C ILE A 154 24.46 -0.31 6.49
N TYR A 155 24.83 -1.48 7.03
CA TYR A 155 25.69 -1.58 8.20
C TYR A 155 27.15 -1.17 7.89
N GLU A 156 27.62 -1.42 6.68
CA GLU A 156 28.94 -0.98 6.22
C GLU A 156 28.98 0.51 5.92
N LEU A 157 27.86 1.06 5.43
CA LEU A 157 27.74 2.47 5.07
C LEU A 157 27.55 3.40 6.30
N SER A 158 27.04 2.88 7.41
CA SER A 158 26.62 3.69 8.56
C SER A 158 27.41 3.44 9.84
N ASP A 159 28.43 2.58 9.82
CA ASP A 159 29.16 2.11 11.02
C ASP A 159 28.23 1.57 12.15
N GLU A 160 26.98 1.19 11.78
CA GLU A 160 26.05 0.60 12.74
C GLU A 160 26.37 -0.89 12.94
N THR A 161 26.55 -1.29 14.19
CA THR A 161 26.71 -2.71 14.52
C THR A 161 25.40 -3.47 14.37
N ARG A 162 25.47 -4.65 13.76
CA ARG A 162 24.32 -5.56 13.70
C ARG A 162 23.91 -5.96 15.12
N THR A 163 22.64 -5.83 15.43
CA THR A 163 22.09 -6.32 16.68
C THR A 163 21.75 -7.81 16.57
N ARG A 164 21.53 -8.45 17.72
CA ARG A 164 21.06 -9.84 17.77
C ARG A 164 19.78 -10.06 16.98
N GLU A 165 18.90 -9.08 16.97
CA GLU A 165 17.62 -9.11 16.24
C GLU A 165 17.80 -9.15 14.73
N ASP A 166 18.82 -8.47 14.20
CA ASP A 166 19.12 -8.45 12.74
C ASP A 166 19.59 -9.82 12.22
N SER A 167 20.06 -10.70 13.10
CA SER A 167 20.49 -12.06 12.78
C SER A 167 19.42 -13.13 13.04
N MET A 168 18.25 -12.74 13.61
CA MET A 168 17.18 -13.67 13.90
C MET A 168 16.41 -14.06 12.64
N PRO A 169 15.96 -15.33 12.53
CA PRO A 169 15.03 -15.73 11.49
C PRO A 169 13.74 -14.90 11.54
N THR A 170 13.25 -14.44 10.40
CA THR A 170 12.04 -13.60 10.27
C THR A 170 10.84 -14.16 11.06
N LYS A 171 10.66 -15.47 11.04
CA LYS A 171 9.56 -16.15 11.76
C LYS A 171 9.66 -16.02 13.28
N GLU A 172 10.87 -16.06 13.83
CA GLU A 172 11.10 -15.88 15.27
C GLU A 172 10.88 -14.43 15.67
N LEU A 173 11.37 -13.50 14.85
CA LEU A 173 11.16 -12.06 15.03
C LEU A 173 9.67 -11.73 15.03
N GLN A 174 8.89 -12.23 14.07
CA GLN A 174 7.45 -12.05 14.02
C GLN A 174 6.74 -12.59 15.26
N LYS A 175 7.15 -13.75 15.78
CA LYS A 175 6.62 -14.30 17.04
C LYS A 175 6.95 -13.40 18.23
N LEU A 176 8.17 -12.88 18.29
CA LEU A 176 8.61 -11.98 19.36
C LEU A 176 7.76 -10.72 19.37
N VAL A 177 7.57 -10.11 18.19
CA VAL A 177 6.75 -8.91 17.98
C VAL A 177 5.30 -9.16 18.43
N LEU A 178 4.68 -10.25 17.98
CA LEU A 178 3.29 -10.58 18.34
C LEU A 178 3.09 -10.88 19.83
N LYS A 179 4.12 -11.37 20.53
CA LYS A 179 4.08 -11.66 21.97
C LYS A 179 4.33 -10.42 22.83
N HIS A 180 4.90 -9.36 22.27
CA HIS A 180 5.26 -8.20 23.05
C HIS A 180 4.04 -7.32 23.37
N PRO A 181 3.64 -7.14 24.63
CA PRO A 181 2.41 -6.42 24.99
C PRO A 181 2.44 -4.95 24.58
N GLY A 182 3.61 -4.32 24.56
CA GLY A 182 3.77 -2.93 24.13
C GLY A 182 3.31 -2.68 22.70
N ILE A 183 3.46 -3.65 21.80
CA ILE A 183 3.00 -3.54 20.40
C ILE A 183 1.48 -3.48 20.33
N TRP A 184 0.80 -4.30 21.11
CA TRP A 184 -0.67 -4.28 21.18
C TRP A 184 -1.23 -2.99 21.78
N ILE A 185 -0.54 -2.42 22.79
CA ILE A 185 -0.91 -1.13 23.38
C ILE A 185 -0.77 -0.02 22.33
N ILE A 186 0.34 0.02 21.59
CA ILE A 186 0.55 1.01 20.52
C ILE A 186 -0.47 0.81 19.40
N ALA A 187 -0.73 -0.42 18.99
CA ALA A 187 -1.72 -0.72 17.96
C ALA A 187 -3.13 -0.29 18.37
N LEU A 188 -3.53 -0.57 19.61
CA LEU A 188 -4.83 -0.16 20.16
C LEU A 188 -4.94 1.36 20.26
N SER A 189 -3.91 2.04 20.77
CA SER A 189 -3.85 3.50 20.84
C SER A 189 -3.98 4.13 19.45
N SER A 190 -3.27 3.59 18.47
CA SER A 190 -3.37 4.03 17.08
C SER A 190 -4.77 3.82 16.51
N ALA A 191 -5.41 2.69 16.82
CA ALA A 191 -6.79 2.41 16.39
C ALA A 191 -7.76 3.49 16.93
N PHE A 192 -7.67 3.86 18.21
CA PHE A 192 -8.50 4.92 18.80
C PHE A 192 -8.25 6.28 18.13
N ILE A 193 -7.00 6.63 17.85
CA ILE A 193 -6.66 7.87 17.13
C ILE A 193 -7.33 7.89 15.75
N TYR A 194 -7.24 6.79 15.01
CA TYR A 194 -7.86 6.69 13.68
C TYR A 194 -9.39 6.69 13.73
N ILE A 195 -10.01 6.03 14.72
CA ILE A 195 -11.46 6.08 14.93
C ILE A 195 -11.89 7.54 15.16
N THR A 196 -11.21 8.25 16.06
CA THR A 196 -11.53 9.66 16.33
C THR A 196 -11.34 10.54 15.10
N LYS A 197 -10.25 10.34 14.34
CA LYS A 197 -9.99 11.09 13.11
C LYS A 197 -11.10 10.92 12.08
N TYR A 198 -11.54 9.69 11.84
CA TYR A 198 -12.56 9.40 10.81
C TYR A 198 -14.00 9.56 11.30
N ALA A 199 -14.23 9.69 12.60
CA ALA A 199 -15.55 10.02 13.13
C ALA A 199 -15.90 11.52 13.00
N VAL A 200 -14.87 12.38 12.85
CA VAL A 200 -15.03 13.84 12.79
C VAL A 200 -14.83 14.37 11.35
N ALA A 201 -14.29 13.58 10.44
CA ALA A 201 -14.09 13.91 9.03
C ALA A 201 -15.31 13.54 8.18
#